data_8fbfde32f9d552a675afe424292a8ab3
#
_entry.id   8fbfde32f9d552a675afe424292a8ab3
#
_cell.length_a   1.000
_cell.length_b   1.000
_cell.length_c   1.000
_cell.angle_alpha   90.00
_cell.angle_beta   90.00
_cell.angle_gamma   90.00
#
_symmetry.space_group_name_H-M   'P 1'
#
loop_
_entity.id
_entity.type
_entity.pdbx_description
1 polymer ?
#
loop_
_entity_poly.entity_id
_entity_poly.type
_entity_poly.pdbx_seq_one_letter_code
_entity_poly.pdbx_strand_id
1 'polypeptide(L)'
;MTNNNYDGDLEKFLKKLFGGEKKAKPQGDNIITPNKAPINKKKVIGITATLTILFAAFLIAIGNVYIVKENEYKIVRQFGEVMRFEDEPGLKMKVPFIQSVTTLPKNLQTYSMTEEEINTLDKKRIIIDNYAVWRVTDPKKLISNAGTLDNAQSRMEEFIYSVLRAELGKLDYGEIINDGSSARGNVNERVTEMVNELLMQDNYGIEVVDVRIRRTDLPSDNEQAVYTRMISERESQSQKYLSEGDANKRRLEAVTNQEVQEKLAATKREAAEIIAEGEAEAAKIYNNAFSKDPEFYSLYRTLESYKKTIGEDTMIILPSDSPYAKLLQGYVQ
;
A
#
# COMPACT_ATOMS: atom_id res chain seq x y z
N MET A 1 0.67 -19.75 -61.26
CA MET A 1 1.71 -20.40 -62.09
C MET A 1 2.94 -20.54 -61.19
N THR A 2 3.15 -21.74 -60.67
CA THR A 2 4.47 -22.33 -60.38
C THR A 2 4.20 -23.74 -59.89
N ASN A 3 4.70 -24.61 -60.67
CA ASN A 3 4.39 -26.03 -60.81
C ASN A 3 5.14 -26.84 -59.74
N ASN A 4 4.42 -27.75 -59.11
CA ASN A 4 4.90 -28.81 -58.25
C ASN A 4 5.81 -29.79 -59.01
N ASN A 5 7.08 -29.89 -58.60
CA ASN A 5 8.04 -30.84 -59.15
C ASN A 5 8.66 -31.74 -58.06
N TYR A 6 7.94 -32.01 -56.95
CA TYR A 6 8.47 -32.84 -55.87
C TYR A 6 8.00 -34.29 -55.85
N ASP A 7 6.97 -34.67 -56.66
CA ASP A 7 6.47 -36.05 -56.68
C ASP A 7 7.34 -37.02 -57.49
N GLY A 8 8.11 -36.54 -58.48
CA GLY A 8 8.91 -37.39 -59.35
C GLY A 8 10.16 -37.98 -58.69
N ASP A 9 10.71 -37.32 -57.67
CA ASP A 9 11.96 -37.80 -57.07
C ASP A 9 11.71 -38.80 -55.94
N LEU A 10 10.56 -38.74 -55.32
CA LEU A 10 10.15 -39.65 -54.23
C LEU A 10 9.78 -41.02 -54.80
N GLU A 11 9.14 -41.08 -55.99
CA GLU A 11 8.87 -42.34 -56.72
C GLU A 11 10.16 -42.99 -57.22
N LYS A 12 11.13 -42.23 -57.73
CA LYS A 12 12.44 -42.73 -58.13
C LYS A 12 13.25 -43.26 -56.95
N PHE A 13 13.18 -42.62 -55.79
CA PHE A 13 13.89 -43.07 -54.61
C PHE A 13 13.26 -44.34 -53.99
N LEU A 14 11.96 -44.49 -54.02
CA LEU A 14 11.24 -45.68 -53.56
C LEU A 14 11.48 -46.85 -54.55
N LYS A 15 11.52 -46.61 -55.86
CA LYS A 15 11.87 -47.61 -56.86
C LYS A 15 13.31 -48.11 -56.75
N LYS A 16 14.22 -47.25 -56.28
CA LYS A 16 15.64 -47.62 -56.08
C LYS A 16 15.82 -48.44 -54.77
N LEU A 17 14.96 -48.28 -53.82
CA LEU A 17 14.98 -49.01 -52.53
C LEU A 17 14.28 -50.37 -52.59
N PHE A 18 13.24 -50.49 -53.42
CA PHE A 18 12.44 -51.73 -53.52
C PHE A 18 12.40 -52.43 -54.86
N GLY A 19 13.05 -51.87 -55.87
CA GLY A 19 13.12 -52.47 -57.22
C GLY A 19 14.28 -53.43 -57.32
N GLY A 20 14.04 -54.71 -57.04
CA GLY A 20 15.00 -55.78 -57.26
C GLY A 20 15.15 -56.01 -58.75
N GLU A 21 16.34 -55.71 -59.30
CA GLU A 21 16.75 -56.10 -60.67
C GLU A 21 16.78 -57.64 -60.81
N LYS A 22 16.01 -58.16 -61.77
CA LYS A 22 16.14 -59.52 -62.25
C LYS A 22 17.41 -59.62 -63.10
N LYS A 23 18.51 -60.13 -62.54
CA LYS A 23 19.69 -60.51 -63.31
C LYS A 23 19.47 -61.88 -63.96
N ALA A 24 19.79 -61.91 -65.22
CA ALA A 24 19.81 -63.08 -66.09
C ALA A 24 20.77 -64.16 -65.54
N LYS A 25 20.44 -65.45 -65.76
CA LYS A 25 21.24 -66.64 -65.47
C LYS A 25 22.52 -66.68 -66.35
N PRO A 26 23.70 -66.89 -65.75
CA PRO A 26 24.79 -67.53 -66.42
C PRO A 26 24.82 -69.02 -66.05
N GLN A 27 25.16 -69.81 -67.10
CA GLN A 27 25.29 -71.23 -67.10
C GLN A 27 26.62 -71.65 -66.48
N GLY A 28 26.60 -72.60 -65.58
CA GLY A 28 27.63 -73.54 -65.22
C GLY A 28 28.92 -73.04 -64.61
N ASP A 29 29.06 -73.35 -63.32
CA ASP A 29 30.29 -73.92 -62.74
C ASP A 29 30.00 -74.45 -61.34
N ASN A 30 30.57 -75.56 -60.98
CA ASN A 30 30.41 -76.33 -59.76
C ASN A 30 30.93 -75.50 -58.55
N ILE A 31 30.05 -74.82 -57.86
CA ILE A 31 30.37 -74.19 -56.57
C ILE A 31 29.83 -75.05 -55.43
N ILE A 32 30.77 -75.58 -54.64
CA ILE A 32 30.53 -76.31 -53.42
C ILE A 32 29.69 -75.39 -52.45
N THR A 33 28.39 -75.64 -52.35
CA THR A 33 27.54 -74.97 -51.42
C THR A 33 27.83 -75.45 -49.98
N PRO A 34 28.20 -74.63 -48.99
CA PRO A 34 28.31 -75.09 -47.64
C PRO A 34 26.89 -75.50 -47.15
N ASN A 35 26.83 -76.75 -46.71
CA ASN A 35 25.66 -77.43 -46.20
C ASN A 35 25.09 -76.56 -45.00
N LYS A 36 24.11 -75.66 -45.24
CA LYS A 36 23.38 -75.00 -44.17
C LYS A 36 22.52 -76.02 -43.49
N ALA A 37 22.92 -76.39 -42.27
CA ALA A 37 22.13 -77.23 -41.40
C ALA A 37 20.68 -76.66 -41.33
N PRO A 38 19.64 -77.49 -41.35
CA PRO A 38 18.27 -77.05 -41.40
C PRO A 38 17.98 -76.26 -40.11
N ILE A 39 17.86 -74.92 -40.22
CA ILE A 39 17.49 -74.01 -39.16
C ILE A 39 16.06 -74.46 -38.73
N ASN A 40 15.95 -74.99 -37.54
CA ASN A 40 14.70 -75.45 -37.01
C ASN A 40 13.75 -74.28 -36.83
N LYS A 41 12.95 -73.99 -37.90
CA LYS A 41 12.06 -72.81 -37.99
C LYS A 41 11.19 -72.62 -36.73
N LYS A 42 10.76 -73.71 -36.06
CA LYS A 42 10.02 -73.66 -34.81
C LYS A 42 10.84 -73.09 -33.63
N LYS A 43 12.16 -73.40 -33.55
CA LYS A 43 13.04 -72.84 -32.52
C LYS A 43 13.34 -71.36 -32.76
N VAL A 44 13.54 -70.94 -34.05
CA VAL A 44 13.77 -69.52 -34.40
C VAL A 44 12.52 -68.69 -34.13
N ILE A 45 11.34 -69.17 -34.50
CA ILE A 45 10.06 -68.49 -34.20
C ILE A 45 9.84 -68.42 -32.68
N GLY A 46 10.18 -69.43 -31.90
CA GLY A 46 10.11 -69.38 -30.44
C GLY A 46 11.05 -68.32 -29.82
N ILE A 47 12.30 -68.28 -30.30
CA ILE A 47 13.30 -67.28 -29.81
C ILE A 47 12.89 -65.85 -30.20
N THR A 48 12.44 -65.60 -31.42
CA THR A 48 11.98 -64.29 -31.88
C THR A 48 10.72 -63.84 -31.11
N ALA A 49 9.74 -64.74 -30.89
CA ALA A 49 8.56 -64.44 -30.09
C ALA A 49 8.92 -64.11 -28.63
N THR A 50 9.84 -64.83 -28.01
CA THR A 50 10.31 -64.54 -26.63
C THR A 50 11.05 -63.21 -26.58
N LEU A 51 11.88 -62.89 -27.55
CA LEU A 51 12.62 -61.63 -27.61
C LEU A 51 11.64 -60.43 -27.81
N THR A 52 10.61 -60.63 -28.64
CA THR A 52 9.56 -59.61 -28.84
C THR A 52 8.75 -59.36 -27.57
N ILE A 53 8.40 -60.43 -26.84
CA ILE A 53 7.70 -60.30 -25.58
C ILE A 53 8.56 -59.61 -24.50
N LEU A 54 9.86 -59.99 -24.41
CA LEU A 54 10.80 -59.32 -23.52
C LEU A 54 11.01 -57.86 -23.87
N PHE A 55 11.11 -57.55 -25.15
CA PHE A 55 11.23 -56.15 -25.63
C PHE A 55 9.95 -55.32 -25.32
N ALA A 56 8.78 -55.90 -25.53
CA ALA A 56 7.52 -55.29 -25.20
C ALA A 56 7.38 -55.05 -23.66
N ALA A 57 7.75 -56.05 -22.85
CA ALA A 57 7.79 -55.94 -21.40
C ALA A 57 8.77 -54.85 -20.92
N PHE A 58 9.93 -54.72 -21.56
CA PHE A 58 10.93 -53.69 -21.31
C PHE A 58 10.41 -52.29 -21.64
N LEU A 59 9.75 -52.12 -22.81
CA LEU A 59 9.12 -50.87 -23.16
C LEU A 59 8.01 -50.45 -22.19
N ILE A 60 7.20 -51.42 -21.74
CA ILE A 60 6.18 -51.19 -20.72
C ILE A 60 6.83 -50.79 -19.38
N ALA A 61 7.91 -51.42 -18.96
CA ALA A 61 8.62 -51.12 -17.74
C ALA A 61 9.18 -49.69 -17.74
N ILE A 62 9.83 -49.27 -18.85
CA ILE A 62 10.39 -47.91 -18.97
C ILE A 62 9.30 -46.84 -19.01
N GLY A 63 8.16 -47.08 -19.67
CA GLY A 63 7.04 -46.14 -19.76
C GLY A 63 6.29 -45.91 -18.42
N ASN A 64 6.58 -46.69 -17.40
CA ASN A 64 5.93 -46.61 -16.09
C ASN A 64 6.80 -46.10 -14.96
N VAL A 65 7.99 -45.65 -15.29
CA VAL A 65 8.90 -44.97 -14.38
C VAL A 65 8.66 -43.47 -14.44
N TYR A 66 8.56 -42.84 -13.27
CA TYR A 66 8.50 -41.38 -13.16
C TYR A 66 9.50 -40.86 -12.13
N ILE A 67 9.95 -39.63 -12.30
CA ILE A 67 10.91 -38.97 -11.42
C ILE A 67 10.16 -37.98 -10.54
N VAL A 68 10.39 -38.04 -9.24
CA VAL A 68 9.95 -37.04 -8.27
C VAL A 68 11.11 -36.07 -8.07
N LYS A 69 10.90 -34.80 -8.38
CA LYS A 69 11.87 -33.74 -8.12
C LYS A 69 11.68 -33.18 -6.72
N GLU A 70 12.71 -32.55 -6.17
CA GLU A 70 12.69 -31.98 -4.82
C GLU A 70 11.62 -30.88 -4.62
N ASN A 71 11.30 -30.15 -5.70
CA ASN A 71 10.35 -29.03 -5.70
C ASN A 71 8.92 -29.42 -6.14
N GLU A 72 8.62 -30.72 -6.20
CA GLU A 72 7.35 -31.24 -6.69
C GLU A 72 6.79 -32.30 -5.73
N TYR A 73 5.47 -32.27 -5.54
CA TYR A 73 4.72 -33.39 -5.00
C TYR A 73 4.17 -34.23 -6.14
N LYS A 74 4.24 -35.54 -6.04
CA LYS A 74 3.62 -36.46 -6.99
C LYS A 74 2.50 -37.22 -6.29
N ILE A 75 1.32 -37.15 -6.87
CA ILE A 75 0.14 -37.86 -6.38
C ILE A 75 -0.21 -38.93 -7.38
N VAL A 76 -0.17 -40.17 -6.93
CA VAL A 76 -0.59 -41.35 -7.71
C VAL A 76 -2.07 -41.63 -7.45
N ARG A 77 -2.85 -41.48 -8.52
CA ARG A 77 -4.30 -41.70 -8.50
C ARG A 77 -4.62 -43.03 -9.22
N GLN A 78 -5.55 -43.77 -8.70
CA GLN A 78 -6.05 -45.00 -9.31
C GLN A 78 -7.58 -44.88 -9.45
N PHE A 79 -8.08 -44.88 -10.67
CA PHE A 79 -9.51 -44.67 -10.97
C PHE A 79 -10.11 -43.41 -10.33
N GLY A 80 -9.28 -42.37 -10.16
CA GLY A 80 -9.70 -41.11 -9.53
C GLY A 80 -9.39 -40.98 -8.04
N GLU A 81 -9.19 -42.10 -7.31
CA GLU A 81 -8.86 -42.11 -5.92
C GLU A 81 -7.36 -41.91 -5.68
N VAL A 82 -7.00 -41.15 -4.62
CA VAL A 82 -5.60 -40.94 -4.23
C VAL A 82 -5.07 -42.15 -3.50
N MET A 83 -4.19 -42.92 -4.14
CA MET A 83 -3.58 -44.11 -3.58
C MET A 83 -2.30 -43.82 -2.81
N ARG A 84 -1.43 -42.99 -3.36
CA ARG A 84 -0.13 -42.64 -2.80
C ARG A 84 0.21 -41.19 -3.00
N PHE A 85 0.89 -40.66 -2.03
CA PHE A 85 1.50 -39.37 -2.02
C PHE A 85 3.01 -39.54 -1.92
N GLU A 86 3.76 -38.96 -2.85
CA GLU A 86 5.22 -39.04 -2.94
C GLU A 86 5.81 -37.63 -2.81
N ASP A 87 6.54 -37.43 -1.76
CA ASP A 87 7.19 -36.17 -1.42
C ASP A 87 8.74 -36.30 -1.45
N GLU A 88 9.23 -37.55 -1.38
CA GLU A 88 10.67 -37.84 -1.45
C GLU A 88 11.17 -37.85 -2.89
N PRO A 89 12.22 -37.08 -3.22
CA PRO A 89 12.81 -37.10 -4.55
C PRO A 89 13.41 -38.45 -4.88
N GLY A 90 13.25 -38.88 -6.12
CA GLY A 90 13.78 -40.15 -6.60
C GLY A 90 13.01 -40.75 -7.75
N LEU A 91 13.44 -41.93 -8.12
CA LEU A 91 12.83 -42.72 -9.18
C LEU A 91 11.73 -43.60 -8.58
N LYS A 92 10.50 -43.44 -9.05
CA LYS A 92 9.33 -44.21 -8.56
C LYS A 92 8.64 -44.88 -9.75
N MET A 93 7.82 -45.88 -9.47
CA MET A 93 7.08 -46.67 -10.47
C MET A 93 5.58 -46.56 -10.26
N LYS A 94 4.84 -46.47 -11.37
CA LYS A 94 3.36 -46.56 -11.38
C LYS A 94 2.90 -47.80 -12.14
N VAL A 95 1.67 -48.27 -11.85
CA VAL A 95 1.05 -49.36 -12.60
C VAL A 95 0.52 -48.82 -13.92
N PRO A 96 0.94 -49.38 -15.08
CA PRO A 96 0.50 -48.97 -16.40
C PRO A 96 -1.02 -49.03 -16.54
N PHE A 97 -1.61 -48.12 -17.31
CA PHE A 97 -3.04 -48.04 -17.67
C PHE A 97 -4.01 -47.79 -16.52
N ILE A 98 -3.65 -48.13 -15.29
CA ILE A 98 -4.53 -48.03 -14.11
C ILE A 98 -4.26 -46.77 -13.29
N GLN A 99 -2.97 -46.39 -13.20
CA GLN A 99 -2.53 -45.29 -12.35
C GLN A 99 -2.11 -44.06 -13.18
N SER A 100 -2.64 -42.90 -12.80
CA SER A 100 -2.21 -41.60 -13.26
C SER A 100 -1.39 -40.89 -12.20
N VAL A 101 -0.41 -40.06 -12.63
CA VAL A 101 0.42 -39.25 -11.74
C VAL A 101 0.13 -37.78 -11.99
N THR A 102 -0.32 -37.08 -10.94
CA THR A 102 -0.51 -35.63 -10.94
C THR A 102 0.65 -34.97 -10.22
N THR A 103 1.18 -33.91 -10.81
CA THR A 103 2.29 -33.13 -10.23
C THR A 103 1.73 -31.86 -9.63
N LEU A 104 2.13 -31.56 -8.38
CA LEU A 104 1.83 -30.29 -7.72
C LEU A 104 3.14 -29.59 -7.33
N PRO A 105 3.22 -28.26 -7.46
CA PRO A 105 4.40 -27.50 -7.05
C PRO A 105 4.52 -27.47 -5.52
N LYS A 106 5.74 -27.61 -5.00
CA LYS A 106 6.09 -27.50 -3.58
C LYS A 106 6.55 -26.09 -3.21
N ASN A 107 7.08 -25.39 -4.18
CA ASN A 107 7.57 -24.01 -4.04
C ASN A 107 6.42 -23.00 -4.02
N LEU A 108 6.74 -21.79 -3.58
CA LEU A 108 5.83 -20.65 -3.65
C LEU A 108 5.41 -20.38 -5.08
N GLN A 109 4.13 -20.13 -5.26
CA GLN A 109 3.51 -19.77 -6.52
C GLN A 109 2.98 -18.35 -6.42
N THR A 110 3.08 -17.60 -7.50
CA THR A 110 2.43 -16.29 -7.61
C THR A 110 1.22 -16.42 -8.54
N TYR A 111 0.09 -15.95 -8.06
CA TYR A 111 -1.15 -15.91 -8.83
C TYR A 111 -1.60 -14.46 -8.98
N SER A 112 -1.63 -13.96 -10.22
CA SER A 112 -2.18 -12.64 -10.54
C SER A 112 -3.68 -12.80 -10.79
N MET A 113 -4.47 -12.04 -10.07
CA MET A 113 -5.92 -12.08 -10.18
C MET A 113 -6.40 -11.17 -11.30
N THR A 114 -7.61 -11.42 -11.76
CA THR A 114 -8.30 -10.55 -12.69
C THR A 114 -8.63 -9.22 -12.00
N GLU A 115 -8.52 -8.12 -12.73
CA GLU A 115 -8.94 -6.81 -12.23
C GLU A 115 -10.44 -6.82 -11.92
N GLU A 116 -10.81 -6.37 -10.73
CA GLU A 116 -12.18 -6.39 -10.23
C GLU A 116 -12.62 -5.01 -9.74
N GLU A 117 -13.90 -4.71 -9.95
CA GLU A 117 -14.52 -3.48 -9.44
C GLU A 117 -15.06 -3.69 -8.02
N ILE A 118 -14.63 -2.82 -7.09
CA ILE A 118 -15.10 -2.80 -5.70
C ILE A 118 -15.63 -1.42 -5.35
N ASN A 119 -16.69 -1.39 -4.54
CA ASN A 119 -17.24 -0.15 -3.99
C ASN A 119 -16.63 0.13 -2.61
N THR A 120 -16.14 1.36 -2.44
CA THR A 120 -15.66 1.89 -1.16
C THR A 120 -16.82 2.34 -0.25
N LEU A 121 -16.51 2.68 1.01
CA LEU A 121 -17.49 3.19 1.98
C LEU A 121 -18.21 4.46 1.46
N ASP A 122 -17.46 5.36 0.84
CA ASP A 122 -17.97 6.59 0.22
C ASP A 122 -18.62 6.36 -1.17
N LYS A 123 -18.96 5.09 -1.49
CA LYS A 123 -19.68 4.65 -2.70
C LYS A 123 -18.96 5.00 -4.01
N LYS A 124 -17.65 5.13 -4.00
CA LYS A 124 -16.86 5.23 -5.20
C LYS A 124 -16.50 3.84 -5.71
N ARG A 125 -16.60 3.63 -7.02
CA ARG A 125 -16.13 2.40 -7.66
C ARG A 125 -14.65 2.52 -7.93
N ILE A 126 -13.90 1.50 -7.56
CA ILE A 126 -12.46 1.38 -7.79
C ILE A 126 -12.17 0.06 -8.49
N ILE A 127 -11.20 0.08 -9.37
CA ILE A 127 -10.64 -1.11 -10.01
C ILE A 127 -9.39 -1.49 -9.24
N ILE A 128 -9.31 -2.75 -8.82
CA ILE A 128 -8.20 -3.25 -8.03
C ILE A 128 -7.46 -4.34 -8.82
N ASP A 129 -6.15 -4.13 -8.97
CA ASP A 129 -5.20 -5.14 -9.45
C ASP A 129 -4.45 -5.68 -8.23
N ASN A 130 -4.53 -7.00 -8.02
CA ASN A 130 -3.91 -7.67 -6.89
C ASN A 130 -3.27 -8.99 -7.31
N TYR A 131 -2.37 -9.48 -6.47
CA TYR A 131 -1.77 -10.78 -6.61
C TYR A 131 -1.63 -11.46 -5.25
N ALA A 132 -1.61 -12.78 -5.28
CA ALA A 132 -1.35 -13.59 -4.11
C ALA A 132 -0.09 -14.43 -4.30
N VAL A 133 0.68 -14.57 -3.24
CA VAL A 133 1.76 -15.55 -3.12
C VAL A 133 1.26 -16.67 -2.22
N TRP A 134 1.29 -17.89 -2.72
CA TRP A 134 0.69 -19.03 -2.05
C TRP A 134 1.51 -20.31 -2.25
N ARG A 135 1.23 -21.33 -1.49
CA ARG A 135 1.87 -22.66 -1.58
C ARG A 135 0.90 -23.79 -1.23
N VAL A 136 1.25 -24.98 -1.69
CA VAL A 136 0.56 -26.20 -1.29
C VAL A 136 1.18 -26.68 0.03
N THR A 137 0.34 -26.79 1.08
CA THR A 137 0.75 -27.32 2.40
C THR A 137 0.35 -28.78 2.57
N ASP A 138 -0.83 -29.16 2.08
CA ASP A 138 -1.32 -30.54 2.14
C ASP A 138 -1.88 -30.97 0.78
N PRO A 139 -1.05 -31.62 -0.06
CA PRO A 139 -1.48 -32.07 -1.38
C PRO A 139 -2.64 -33.07 -1.37
N LYS A 140 -2.79 -33.86 -0.28
CA LYS A 140 -3.87 -34.84 -0.15
C LYS A 140 -5.22 -34.11 0.05
N LYS A 141 -5.26 -33.12 0.94
CA LYS A 141 -6.46 -32.30 1.15
C LYS A 141 -6.83 -31.51 -0.10
N LEU A 142 -5.83 -30.94 -0.80
CA LEU A 142 -6.06 -30.21 -2.03
C LEU A 142 -6.78 -31.07 -3.06
N ILE A 143 -6.27 -32.28 -3.31
CA ILE A 143 -6.89 -33.16 -4.31
C ILE A 143 -8.25 -33.69 -3.85
N SER A 144 -8.41 -33.96 -2.55
CA SER A 144 -9.68 -34.48 -2.04
C SER A 144 -10.81 -33.44 -2.10
N ASN A 145 -10.50 -32.17 -1.82
CA ASN A 145 -11.53 -31.12 -1.69
C ASN A 145 -11.63 -30.23 -2.93
N ALA A 146 -10.50 -29.86 -3.55
CA ALA A 146 -10.51 -29.05 -4.79
C ALA A 146 -10.46 -29.93 -6.05
N GLY A 147 -9.92 -31.13 -5.99
CA GLY A 147 -9.78 -32.04 -7.13
C GLY A 147 -8.61 -31.72 -8.04
N THR A 148 -8.39 -30.45 -8.36
CA THR A 148 -7.31 -29.96 -9.22
C THR A 148 -6.66 -28.72 -8.63
N LEU A 149 -5.45 -28.40 -9.10
CA LEU A 149 -4.75 -27.18 -8.71
C LEU A 149 -5.51 -25.92 -9.16
N ASP A 150 -6.04 -25.95 -10.38
CA ASP A 150 -6.76 -24.82 -10.97
C ASP A 150 -8.05 -24.50 -10.19
N ASN A 151 -8.78 -25.53 -9.75
CA ASN A 151 -9.96 -25.33 -8.90
C ASN A 151 -9.57 -24.73 -7.54
N ALA A 152 -8.45 -25.16 -6.94
CA ALA A 152 -7.95 -24.59 -5.69
C ALA A 152 -7.58 -23.10 -5.87
N GLN A 153 -6.95 -22.76 -6.99
CA GLN A 153 -6.65 -21.38 -7.34
C GLN A 153 -7.92 -20.53 -7.51
N SER A 154 -8.91 -21.04 -8.23
CA SER A 154 -10.19 -20.33 -8.41
C SER A 154 -10.91 -20.11 -7.08
N ARG A 155 -10.89 -21.09 -6.17
CA ARG A 155 -11.48 -20.91 -4.83
C ARG A 155 -10.71 -19.90 -3.98
N MET A 156 -9.39 -19.95 -4.04
CA MET A 156 -8.54 -18.93 -3.41
C MET A 156 -8.87 -17.52 -3.92
N GLU A 157 -9.02 -17.36 -5.22
CA GLU A 157 -9.40 -16.08 -5.85
C GLU A 157 -10.76 -15.59 -5.36
N GLU A 158 -11.79 -16.46 -5.31
CA GLU A 158 -13.11 -16.14 -4.79
C GLU A 158 -13.05 -15.66 -3.33
N PHE A 159 -12.27 -16.34 -2.47
CA PHE A 159 -12.12 -15.94 -1.07
C PHE A 159 -11.38 -14.60 -0.94
N ILE A 160 -10.27 -14.43 -1.66
CA ILE A 160 -9.52 -13.16 -1.65
C ILE A 160 -10.41 -12.01 -2.11
N TYR A 161 -11.15 -12.19 -3.21
CA TYR A 161 -12.07 -11.18 -3.71
C TYR A 161 -13.19 -10.84 -2.73
N SER A 162 -13.79 -11.86 -2.10
CA SER A 162 -14.82 -11.67 -1.07
C SER A 162 -14.32 -10.88 0.13
N VAL A 163 -13.14 -11.24 0.64
CA VAL A 163 -12.53 -10.59 1.80
C VAL A 163 -12.06 -9.17 1.44
N LEU A 164 -11.42 -8.98 0.27
CA LEU A 164 -11.03 -7.65 -0.21
C LEU A 164 -12.24 -6.72 -0.33
N ARG A 165 -13.34 -7.20 -0.91
CA ARG A 165 -14.58 -6.43 -1.02
C ARG A 165 -15.11 -6.03 0.36
N ALA A 166 -15.08 -6.93 1.33
CA ALA A 166 -15.53 -6.67 2.68
C ALA A 166 -14.64 -5.67 3.43
N GLU A 167 -13.32 -5.75 3.27
CA GLU A 167 -12.38 -4.87 3.96
C GLU A 167 -12.29 -3.48 3.32
N LEU A 168 -12.22 -3.41 1.98
CA LEU A 168 -12.16 -2.14 1.27
C LEU A 168 -13.48 -1.39 1.29
N GLY A 169 -14.60 -2.11 1.40
CA GLY A 169 -15.93 -1.51 1.60
C GLY A 169 -16.11 -0.80 2.94
N LYS A 170 -15.18 -0.96 3.90
CA LYS A 170 -15.16 -0.26 5.19
C LYS A 170 -14.33 1.01 5.16
N LEU A 171 -13.56 1.24 4.10
CA LEU A 171 -12.62 2.35 3.96
C LEU A 171 -13.10 3.36 2.92
N ASP A 172 -12.78 4.63 3.18
CA ASP A 172 -12.98 5.69 2.20
C ASP A 172 -11.90 5.64 1.12
N TYR A 173 -12.25 6.06 -0.09
CA TYR A 173 -11.33 6.12 -1.22
C TYR A 173 -10.04 6.91 -0.90
N GLY A 174 -10.17 8.00 -0.13
CA GLY A 174 -9.04 8.81 0.31
C GLY A 174 -8.05 8.05 1.21
N GLU A 175 -8.54 7.13 2.04
CA GLU A 175 -7.71 6.29 2.91
C GLU A 175 -6.95 5.22 2.12
N ILE A 176 -7.59 4.68 1.07
CA ILE A 176 -6.98 3.67 0.20
C ILE A 176 -5.84 4.25 -0.64
N ILE A 177 -5.95 5.51 -1.09
CA ILE A 177 -4.97 6.15 -1.98
C ILE A 177 -3.89 6.93 -1.23
N ASN A 178 -4.27 7.69 -0.19
CA ASN A 178 -3.37 8.66 0.44
C ASN A 178 -2.31 8.02 1.34
N ASP A 179 -2.51 6.79 1.79
CA ASP A 179 -1.56 6.17 2.70
C ASP A 179 -0.78 5.05 2.01
N GLY A 180 0.33 5.44 1.45
CA GLY A 180 1.21 4.57 0.69
C GLY A 180 1.78 3.37 1.46
N SER A 181 1.68 3.29 2.78
CA SER A 181 2.31 2.18 3.52
C SER A 181 1.50 1.59 4.67
N SER A 182 0.80 2.39 5.47
CA SER A 182 0.19 1.86 6.70
C SER A 182 -1.20 1.27 6.50
N ALA A 183 -2.13 1.97 5.85
CA ALA A 183 -3.50 1.46 5.68
C ALA A 183 -3.57 0.27 4.73
N ARG A 184 -2.86 0.33 3.60
CA ARG A 184 -2.75 -0.80 2.66
C ARG A 184 -2.03 -2.00 3.27
N GLY A 185 -0.97 -1.78 4.06
CA GLY A 185 -0.26 -2.84 4.77
C GLY A 185 -1.20 -3.59 5.72
N ASN A 186 -1.95 -2.88 6.53
CA ASN A 186 -2.92 -3.45 7.46
C ASN A 186 -4.06 -4.20 6.75
N VAL A 187 -4.52 -3.71 5.59
CA VAL A 187 -5.53 -4.40 4.78
C VAL A 187 -4.96 -5.69 4.22
N ASN A 188 -3.75 -5.66 3.64
CA ASN A 188 -3.12 -6.85 3.05
C ASN A 188 -2.92 -7.95 4.11
N GLU A 189 -2.44 -7.59 5.30
CA GLU A 189 -2.26 -8.55 6.42
C GLU A 189 -3.60 -9.16 6.85
N ARG A 190 -4.63 -8.34 7.08
CA ARG A 190 -5.96 -8.83 7.46
C ARG A 190 -6.60 -9.72 6.39
N VAL A 191 -6.46 -9.31 5.11
CA VAL A 191 -6.96 -10.12 4.00
C VAL A 191 -6.25 -11.47 3.96
N THR A 192 -4.93 -11.49 4.11
CA THR A 192 -4.14 -12.73 4.13
C THR A 192 -4.59 -13.65 5.28
N GLU A 193 -4.79 -13.10 6.48
CA GLU A 193 -5.24 -13.84 7.66
C GLU A 193 -6.64 -14.42 7.46
N MET A 194 -7.61 -13.59 7.07
CA MET A 194 -9.01 -14.03 6.88
C MET A 194 -9.15 -15.04 5.74
N VAL A 195 -8.39 -14.88 4.66
CA VAL A 195 -8.40 -15.85 3.55
C VAL A 195 -7.83 -17.20 4.02
N ASN A 196 -6.76 -17.20 4.80
CA ASN A 196 -6.20 -18.43 5.36
C ASN A 196 -7.18 -19.14 6.32
N GLU A 197 -7.93 -18.37 7.13
CA GLU A 197 -9.00 -18.94 7.95
C GLU A 197 -10.06 -19.66 7.11
N LEU A 198 -10.53 -19.07 6.02
CA LEU A 198 -11.50 -19.67 5.10
C LEU A 198 -10.92 -20.93 4.42
N LEU A 199 -9.67 -20.84 3.94
CA LEU A 199 -8.99 -21.98 3.30
C LEU A 199 -8.77 -23.15 4.28
N MET A 200 -8.49 -22.84 5.55
CA MET A 200 -8.37 -23.86 6.62
C MET A 200 -9.72 -24.46 6.97
N GLN A 201 -10.78 -23.66 7.07
CA GLN A 201 -12.13 -24.12 7.37
C GLN A 201 -12.61 -25.14 6.33
N ASP A 202 -12.37 -24.84 5.06
CA ASP A 202 -12.78 -25.69 3.93
C ASP A 202 -11.74 -26.78 3.60
N ASN A 203 -10.62 -26.83 4.33
CA ASN A 203 -9.56 -27.83 4.18
C ASN A 203 -9.01 -27.97 2.75
N TYR A 204 -8.75 -26.85 2.06
CA TYR A 204 -8.21 -26.87 0.70
C TYR A 204 -6.74 -27.30 0.60
N GLY A 205 -6.00 -27.35 1.71
CA GLY A 205 -4.59 -27.81 1.73
C GLY A 205 -3.62 -26.86 1.02
N ILE A 206 -4.02 -25.60 0.88
CA ILE A 206 -3.19 -24.49 0.39
C ILE A 206 -3.12 -23.41 1.46
N GLU A 207 -2.06 -22.61 1.42
CA GLU A 207 -1.82 -21.49 2.31
C GLU A 207 -1.42 -20.28 1.47
N VAL A 208 -2.06 -19.16 1.73
CA VAL A 208 -1.69 -17.86 1.17
C VAL A 208 -0.67 -17.21 2.09
N VAL A 209 0.52 -16.97 1.56
CA VAL A 209 1.63 -16.36 2.31
C VAL A 209 1.45 -14.84 2.39
N ASP A 210 1.01 -14.24 1.27
CA ASP A 210 0.84 -12.79 1.17
C ASP A 210 -0.15 -12.44 0.05
N VAL A 211 -1.03 -11.48 0.34
CA VAL A 211 -1.91 -10.86 -0.66
C VAL A 211 -1.52 -9.41 -0.78
N ARG A 212 -1.28 -8.94 -2.00
CA ARG A 212 -0.91 -7.54 -2.23
C ARG A 212 -1.73 -6.87 -3.30
N ILE A 213 -2.23 -5.71 -2.96
CA ILE A 213 -2.82 -4.77 -3.91
C ILE A 213 -1.68 -4.08 -4.64
N ARG A 214 -1.61 -4.28 -5.97
CA ARG A 214 -0.59 -3.69 -6.85
C ARG A 214 -1.00 -2.28 -7.24
N ARG A 215 -2.24 -2.12 -7.69
CA ARG A 215 -2.77 -0.86 -8.21
C ARG A 215 -4.24 -0.70 -7.85
N THR A 216 -4.64 0.54 -7.65
CA THR A 216 -6.02 0.93 -7.42
C THR A 216 -6.34 2.10 -8.33
N ASP A 217 -7.24 1.91 -9.27
CA ASP A 217 -7.63 2.91 -10.26
C ASP A 217 -9.13 3.20 -10.18
N LEU A 218 -9.52 4.31 -10.79
CA LEU A 218 -10.93 4.63 -11.03
C LEU A 218 -11.36 4.13 -12.41
N PRO A 219 -12.60 3.67 -12.58
CA PRO A 219 -13.14 3.38 -13.90
C PRO A 219 -13.10 4.61 -14.81
N SER A 220 -12.64 4.43 -16.04
CA SER A 220 -12.44 5.50 -17.02
C SER A 220 -13.70 6.35 -17.30
N ASP A 221 -14.87 5.75 -17.20
CA ASP A 221 -16.16 6.39 -17.52
C ASP A 221 -16.51 7.55 -16.60
N ASN A 222 -16.02 7.56 -15.36
CA ASN A 222 -16.33 8.56 -14.35
C ASN A 222 -15.09 9.29 -13.80
N GLU A 223 -13.91 8.97 -14.28
CA GLU A 223 -12.64 9.45 -13.75
C GLU A 223 -12.60 10.98 -13.69
N GLN A 224 -12.91 11.66 -14.79
CA GLN A 224 -12.90 13.11 -14.87
C GLN A 224 -13.91 13.77 -13.91
N ALA A 225 -15.11 13.22 -13.79
CA ALA A 225 -16.12 13.73 -12.88
C ALA A 225 -15.74 13.57 -11.41
N VAL A 226 -15.12 12.43 -11.06
CA VAL A 226 -14.63 12.15 -9.72
C VAL A 226 -13.45 13.07 -9.37
N TYR A 227 -12.49 13.28 -10.25
CA TYR A 227 -11.38 14.21 -10.04
C TYR A 227 -11.87 15.66 -9.86
N THR A 228 -12.79 16.12 -10.71
CA THR A 228 -13.36 17.47 -10.58
C THR A 228 -14.04 17.65 -9.22
N ARG A 229 -14.81 16.66 -8.80
CA ARG A 229 -15.47 16.65 -7.49
C ARG A 229 -14.45 16.65 -6.35
N MET A 230 -13.43 15.81 -6.41
CA MET A 230 -12.37 15.73 -5.40
C MET A 230 -11.62 17.07 -5.27
N ILE A 231 -11.30 17.72 -6.38
CA ILE A 231 -10.67 19.05 -6.40
C ILE A 231 -11.57 20.04 -5.66
N SER A 232 -12.86 20.12 -6.02
CA SER A 232 -13.82 21.02 -5.38
C SER A 232 -14.01 20.74 -3.89
N GLU A 233 -14.07 19.48 -3.49
CA GLU A 233 -14.14 19.08 -2.08
C GLU A 233 -12.87 19.50 -1.30
N ARG A 234 -11.67 19.33 -1.89
CA ARG A 234 -10.40 19.75 -1.29
C ARG A 234 -10.27 21.27 -1.20
N GLU A 235 -10.69 21.98 -2.23
CA GLU A 235 -10.74 23.46 -2.21
C GLU A 235 -11.69 23.97 -1.12
N SER A 236 -12.89 23.39 -1.02
CA SER A 236 -13.84 23.73 0.02
C SER A 236 -13.29 23.45 1.42
N GLN A 237 -12.64 22.31 1.62
CA GLN A 237 -12.01 21.97 2.91
C GLN A 237 -10.84 22.89 3.24
N SER A 238 -10.01 23.24 2.26
CA SER A 238 -8.92 24.22 2.42
C SER A 238 -9.47 25.58 2.83
N GLN A 239 -10.52 26.07 2.14
CA GLN A 239 -11.17 27.34 2.46
C GLN A 239 -11.78 27.35 3.86
N LYS A 240 -12.36 26.20 4.29
CA LYS A 240 -12.87 26.06 5.65
C LYS A 240 -11.75 26.19 6.69
N TYR A 241 -10.62 25.50 6.52
CA TYR A 241 -9.49 25.61 7.43
C TYR A 241 -8.88 27.01 7.47
N LEU A 242 -8.77 27.68 6.32
CA LEU A 242 -8.33 29.07 6.26
C LEU A 242 -9.28 30.00 7.03
N SER A 243 -10.59 29.83 6.82
CA SER A 243 -11.60 30.62 7.53
C SER A 243 -11.60 30.39 9.05
N GLU A 244 -11.45 29.14 9.48
CA GLU A 244 -11.31 28.78 10.89
C GLU A 244 -10.01 29.35 11.49
N GLY A 245 -8.91 29.29 10.73
CA GLY A 245 -7.62 29.88 11.11
C GLY A 245 -7.71 31.39 11.30
N ASP A 246 -8.34 32.09 10.37
CA ASP A 246 -8.56 33.54 10.45
C ASP A 246 -9.49 33.93 11.60
N ALA A 247 -10.55 33.17 11.82
CA ALA A 247 -11.45 33.38 12.97
C ALA A 247 -10.72 33.19 14.32
N ASN A 248 -9.92 32.15 14.44
CA ASN A 248 -9.10 31.89 15.62
C ASN A 248 -8.05 32.97 15.83
N LYS A 249 -7.38 33.43 14.78
CA LYS A 249 -6.42 34.54 14.84
C LYS A 249 -7.09 35.80 15.38
N ARG A 250 -8.20 36.23 14.77
CA ARG A 250 -8.95 37.42 15.21
C ARG A 250 -9.42 37.31 16.69
N ARG A 251 -9.89 36.13 17.08
CA ARG A 251 -10.27 35.88 18.46
C ARG A 251 -9.09 36.02 19.41
N LEU A 252 -7.95 35.42 19.08
CA LEU A 252 -6.74 35.48 19.87
C LEU A 252 -6.22 36.94 19.98
N GLU A 253 -6.17 37.66 18.85
CA GLU A 253 -5.79 39.08 18.84
C GLU A 253 -6.70 39.94 19.69
N ALA A 254 -8.04 39.72 19.63
CA ALA A 254 -9.01 40.46 20.48
C ALA A 254 -8.82 40.19 21.96
N VAL A 255 -8.67 38.93 22.37
CA VAL A 255 -8.43 38.54 23.75
C VAL A 255 -7.13 39.13 24.28
N THR A 256 -6.04 38.98 23.48
CA THR A 256 -4.72 39.52 23.86
C THR A 256 -4.74 41.03 23.97
N ASN A 257 -5.40 41.74 23.05
CA ASN A 257 -5.53 43.19 23.11
C ASN A 257 -6.35 43.63 24.35
N GLN A 258 -7.40 42.89 24.70
CA GLN A 258 -8.17 43.13 25.92
C GLN A 258 -7.28 42.96 27.16
N GLU A 259 -6.56 41.86 27.29
CA GLU A 259 -5.65 41.62 28.42
C GLU A 259 -4.56 42.67 28.54
N VAL A 260 -3.99 43.12 27.39
CA VAL A 260 -3.00 44.20 27.38
C VAL A 260 -3.62 45.51 27.89
N GLN A 261 -4.83 45.87 27.42
CA GLN A 261 -5.50 47.09 27.86
C GLN A 261 -5.85 47.04 29.36
N GLU A 262 -6.36 45.91 29.84
CA GLU A 262 -6.64 45.72 31.28
C GLU A 262 -5.36 45.85 32.11
N LYS A 263 -4.27 45.24 31.69
CA LYS A 263 -2.99 45.31 32.38
C LYS A 263 -2.40 46.74 32.40
N LEU A 264 -2.48 47.43 31.22
CA LEU A 264 -2.05 48.82 31.12
C LEU A 264 -2.91 49.74 32.01
N ALA A 265 -4.23 49.52 32.04
CA ALA A 265 -5.12 50.31 32.89
C ALA A 265 -4.83 50.09 34.40
N ALA A 266 -4.60 48.83 34.77
CA ALA A 266 -4.24 48.49 36.15
C ALA A 266 -2.89 49.11 36.57
N THR A 267 -1.87 49.02 35.71
CA THR A 267 -0.54 49.60 35.96
C THR A 267 -0.60 51.15 36.01
N LYS A 268 -1.38 51.79 35.13
CA LYS A 268 -1.58 53.24 35.16
C LYS A 268 -2.28 53.69 36.46
N ARG A 269 -3.26 52.92 36.92
CA ARG A 269 -3.93 53.20 38.22
C ARG A 269 -2.94 53.10 39.39
N GLU A 270 -2.15 52.02 39.42
CA GLU A 270 -1.12 51.81 40.44
C GLU A 270 -0.07 52.94 40.44
N ALA A 271 0.42 53.32 39.24
CA ALA A 271 1.34 54.42 39.11
C ALA A 271 0.73 55.77 39.60
N ALA A 272 -0.54 56.01 39.24
CA ALA A 272 -1.24 57.23 39.72
C ALA A 272 -1.43 57.22 41.22
N GLU A 273 -1.69 56.08 41.84
CA GLU A 273 -1.82 55.92 43.29
C GLU A 273 -0.50 56.21 43.99
N ILE A 274 0.61 55.66 43.51
CA ILE A 274 1.96 55.94 44.03
C ILE A 274 2.33 57.42 43.90
N ILE A 275 2.00 58.05 42.75
CA ILE A 275 2.25 59.48 42.55
C ILE A 275 1.39 60.32 43.50
N ALA A 276 0.12 59.97 43.67
CA ALA A 276 -0.78 60.68 44.55
C ALA A 276 -0.37 60.58 46.06
N GLU A 277 0.10 59.36 46.46
CA GLU A 277 0.68 59.18 47.82
C GLU A 277 1.93 60.05 48.01
N GLY A 278 2.82 60.03 47.00
CA GLY A 278 4.04 60.87 47.03
C GLY A 278 3.72 62.37 47.09
N GLU A 279 2.73 62.82 46.31
CA GLU A 279 2.27 64.24 46.34
C GLU A 279 1.62 64.57 47.69
N ALA A 280 0.80 63.68 48.26
CA ALA A 280 0.19 63.86 49.55
C ALA A 280 1.21 63.93 50.70
N GLU A 281 2.25 63.05 50.63
CA GLU A 281 3.36 63.10 51.61
C GLU A 281 4.17 64.37 51.46
N ALA A 282 4.50 64.80 50.26
CA ALA A 282 5.19 66.05 49.99
C ALA A 282 4.41 67.23 50.48
N ALA A 283 3.09 67.25 50.20
CA ALA A 283 2.21 68.29 50.71
C ALA A 283 2.17 68.38 52.24
N LYS A 284 2.16 67.24 52.95
CA LYS A 284 2.28 67.18 54.41
C LYS A 284 3.57 67.75 54.91
N ILE A 285 4.68 67.37 54.27
CA ILE A 285 6.03 67.90 54.67
C ILE A 285 6.07 69.40 54.48
N TYR A 286 5.64 69.87 53.28
CA TYR A 286 5.53 71.32 53.05
C TYR A 286 4.67 72.07 54.01
N ASN A 287 3.44 71.58 54.26
CA ASN A 287 2.54 72.18 55.20
C ASN A 287 3.13 72.26 56.67
N ASN A 288 3.78 71.22 57.10
CA ASN A 288 4.47 71.18 58.38
C ASN A 288 5.65 72.15 58.48
N ALA A 289 6.42 72.26 57.36
CA ALA A 289 7.56 73.17 57.31
C ALA A 289 7.13 74.65 57.29
N PHE A 290 6.12 74.96 56.50
CA PHE A 290 5.62 76.35 56.26
C PHE A 290 4.64 76.83 57.29
N SER A 291 4.00 75.94 58.10
CA SER A 291 3.14 76.35 59.23
C SER A 291 3.94 77.05 60.33
N LYS A 292 5.28 76.98 60.27
CA LYS A 292 6.18 77.66 61.19
C LYS A 292 6.29 79.16 60.91
N ASP A 293 6.14 79.61 59.62
CA ASP A 293 6.10 81.02 59.22
C ASP A 293 5.14 81.18 57.98
N PRO A 294 3.84 81.51 58.26
CA PRO A 294 2.81 81.61 57.25
C PRO A 294 3.03 82.77 56.27
N GLU A 295 3.64 83.85 56.71
CA GLU A 295 3.92 85.01 55.82
C GLU A 295 4.96 84.68 54.82
N PHE A 296 6.07 84.07 55.20
CA PHE A 296 7.11 83.57 54.29
C PHE A 296 6.53 82.54 53.30
N TYR A 297 5.69 81.61 53.72
CA TYR A 297 5.06 80.66 52.82
C TYR A 297 4.14 81.36 51.80
N SER A 298 3.38 82.28 52.19
CA SER A 298 2.52 83.04 51.24
C SER A 298 3.36 83.73 50.17
N LEU A 299 4.46 84.36 50.55
CA LEU A 299 5.41 84.96 49.67
C LEU A 299 6.05 83.94 48.73
N TYR A 300 6.56 82.83 49.22
CA TYR A 300 7.20 81.76 48.46
C TYR A 300 6.24 81.17 47.44
N ARG A 301 4.99 80.82 47.84
CA ARG A 301 4.01 80.22 46.89
C ARG A 301 3.54 81.23 45.87
N THR A 302 3.48 82.44 46.16
CA THR A 302 3.17 83.53 45.17
C THR A 302 4.24 83.61 44.14
N LEU A 303 5.52 83.61 44.53
CA LEU A 303 6.65 83.65 43.62
C LEU A 303 6.75 82.37 42.77
N GLU A 304 6.52 81.21 43.38
CA GLU A 304 6.51 79.91 42.64
C GLU A 304 5.34 79.88 41.63
N SER A 305 4.19 80.34 41.99
CA SER A 305 3.06 80.46 41.08
C SER A 305 3.39 81.37 39.88
N TYR A 306 4.01 82.51 40.15
CA TYR A 306 4.46 83.42 39.10
C TYR A 306 5.48 82.83 38.17
N LYS A 307 6.44 82.07 38.71
CA LYS A 307 7.46 81.34 37.93
C LYS A 307 6.81 80.35 36.96
N LYS A 308 5.67 79.72 37.36
CA LYS A 308 4.95 78.76 36.52
C LYS A 308 4.00 79.40 35.52
N THR A 309 3.42 80.53 35.86
CA THR A 309 2.39 81.19 35.04
C THR A 309 2.93 82.30 34.12
N ILE A 310 4.12 82.84 34.39
CA ILE A 310 4.72 83.87 33.61
C ILE A 310 5.70 83.25 32.61
N GLY A 311 5.28 83.06 31.35
CA GLY A 311 6.14 82.68 30.22
C GLY A 311 6.61 83.90 29.46
N GLU A 312 7.50 83.70 28.47
CA GLU A 312 8.10 84.76 27.68
C GLU A 312 7.10 85.69 26.93
N ASP A 313 5.89 85.17 26.63
CA ASP A 313 4.83 85.91 25.91
C ASP A 313 3.67 86.29 26.82
N THR A 314 3.80 86.23 28.14
CA THR A 314 2.71 86.54 29.04
C THR A 314 2.61 87.96 29.40
N MET A 315 1.49 88.63 29.03
CA MET A 315 1.18 90.02 29.45
C MET A 315 0.49 89.98 30.80
N ILE A 316 1.09 90.60 31.78
CA ILE A 316 0.55 90.57 33.16
C ILE A 316 -0.08 92.00 33.37
N ILE A 317 -1.39 91.94 33.67
CA ILE A 317 -2.15 93.16 34.15
C ILE A 317 -2.24 93.03 35.61
N LEU A 318 -1.52 93.94 36.35
CA LEU A 318 -1.49 93.95 37.81
C LEU A 318 -2.30 95.13 38.36
N PRO A 319 -3.32 94.88 39.12
CA PRO A 319 -3.91 95.90 39.93
C PRO A 319 -2.88 96.50 40.89
N SER A 320 -2.95 97.80 41.14
CA SER A 320 -1.99 98.50 42.02
C SER A 320 -1.98 98.03 43.47
N ASP A 321 -3.02 97.35 43.91
CA ASP A 321 -3.18 96.80 45.23
C ASP A 321 -2.80 95.34 45.37
N SER A 322 -2.37 94.72 44.22
CA SER A 322 -1.99 93.31 44.26
C SER A 322 -0.71 93.06 45.08
N PRO A 323 -0.61 91.94 45.76
CA PRO A 323 0.63 91.61 46.52
C PRO A 323 1.93 91.67 45.68
N TYR A 324 1.84 91.33 44.35
CA TYR A 324 2.98 91.43 43.50
C TYR A 324 3.37 92.88 43.13
N ALA A 325 2.38 93.76 42.89
CA ALA A 325 2.63 95.15 42.64
C ALA A 325 3.26 95.84 43.91
N LYS A 326 2.83 95.45 45.10
CA LYS A 326 3.46 95.90 46.32
C LYS A 326 4.88 95.42 46.50
N LEU A 327 5.18 94.18 46.03
CA LEU A 327 6.54 93.65 46.04
C LEU A 327 7.47 94.36 45.08
N LEU A 328 6.98 94.64 43.79
CA LEU A 328 7.71 95.35 42.82
C LEU A 328 7.93 96.80 43.13
N GLN A 329 7.00 97.46 43.87
CA GLN A 329 7.14 98.86 44.32
C GLN A 329 8.18 98.98 45.45
N GLY A 330 8.83 97.83 45.80
CA GLY A 330 9.80 97.85 46.87
C GLY A 330 9.15 98.16 48.22
N TYR A 331 9.35 97.31 49.19
CA TYR A 331 9.12 97.70 50.56
C TYR A 331 9.98 98.93 50.82
N VAL A 332 9.38 100.04 50.52
CA VAL A 332 9.89 101.28 51.08
C VAL A 332 9.03 101.58 52.26
N GLN A 333 9.28 100.92 53.31
CA GLN A 333 9.29 101.37 54.69
C GLN A 333 9.95 100.34 55.58
#